data_a6d3ed3b983d059b21698607b14cfb75
#
_entry.id   a6d3ed3b983d059b21698607b14cfb75
#
_cell.length_a   1.000
_cell.length_b   1.000
_cell.length_c   1.000
_cell.angle_alpha   90.00
_cell.angle_beta   90.00
_cell.angle_gamma   90.00
#
_symmetry.space_group_name_H-M   'P 1'
#
loop_
_entity.id
_entity.type
_entity.pdbx_description
1 polymer ?
#
loop_
_entity_poly.entity_id
_entity_poly.type
_entity_poly.pdbx_seq_one_letter_code
_entity_poly.pdbx_strand_id
1 'polypeptide(L)'
;KDDKNRVAMTTEAARGFHNWIAEQLRNGVGYDQIAKEIITATGDTTKVAPATFYIAMEDPQLQTEFTTEVFMGSRMKCANCHNHPLDKWTQDDFHGLTAIFAKLTRQQVIKLNPLGRAIHPNTGEAAQMKIPGEAFLPAATKDGREAFAKWLAARDNPYFAKAIVNRLWKS
;
A
#
# COMPACT_ATOMS: atom_id res chain seq x y z
N LYS A 1 18.41 -12.29 -9.39
CA LYS A 1 18.33 -12.68 -10.83
C LYS A 1 17.05 -12.11 -11.40
N ASP A 2 17.20 -11.35 -12.46
CA ASP A 2 16.25 -10.68 -13.36
C ASP A 2 15.69 -9.32 -12.94
N ASP A 3 16.63 -8.38 -12.86
CA ASP A 3 16.35 -6.94 -12.77
C ASP A 3 16.03 -6.29 -14.14
N LYS A 4 15.77 -7.10 -15.17
CA LYS A 4 15.63 -6.62 -16.55
C LYS A 4 14.25 -6.08 -16.94
N ASN A 5 13.25 -6.17 -16.04
CA ASN A 5 11.88 -5.74 -16.32
C ASN A 5 11.35 -4.69 -15.33
N ARG A 6 12.22 -4.08 -14.56
CA ARG A 6 11.84 -3.05 -13.62
C ARG A 6 11.56 -1.74 -14.35
N VAL A 7 10.34 -1.26 -14.23
CA VAL A 7 9.96 0.09 -14.67
C VAL A 7 10.26 1.05 -13.53
N ALA A 8 11.34 1.83 -13.66
CA ALA A 8 11.59 2.94 -12.76
C ALA A 8 10.50 4.02 -12.96
N MET A 9 10.10 4.69 -11.87
CA MET A 9 9.22 5.84 -11.97
C MET A 9 9.90 6.92 -12.82
N THR A 10 9.34 7.18 -13.99
CA THR A 10 9.83 8.26 -14.85
C THR A 10 9.37 9.62 -14.31
N THR A 11 10.08 10.69 -14.68
CA THR A 11 9.67 12.07 -14.36
C THR A 11 8.27 12.37 -14.87
N GLU A 12 7.90 11.82 -16.03
CA GLU A 12 6.57 11.98 -16.62
C GLU A 12 5.49 11.27 -15.79
N ALA A 13 5.70 10.02 -15.37
CA ALA A 13 4.78 9.28 -14.51
C ALA A 13 4.59 9.98 -13.15
N ALA A 14 5.68 10.46 -12.55
CA ALA A 14 5.62 11.23 -11.29
C ALA A 14 4.82 12.53 -11.47
N ARG A 15 5.03 13.25 -12.57
CA ARG A 15 4.27 14.47 -12.91
C ARG A 15 2.79 14.16 -13.15
N GLY A 16 2.49 13.09 -13.88
CA GLY A 16 1.12 12.64 -14.12
C GLY A 16 0.40 12.33 -12.80
N PHE A 17 1.05 11.61 -11.89
CA PHE A 17 0.51 11.31 -10.57
C PHE A 17 0.28 12.58 -9.73
N HIS A 18 1.25 13.49 -9.70
CA HIS A 18 1.12 14.78 -9.02
C HIS A 18 -0.06 15.59 -9.55
N ASN A 19 -0.16 15.72 -10.88
CA ASN A 19 -1.24 16.49 -11.51
C ASN A 19 -2.61 15.88 -11.22
N TRP A 20 -2.72 14.54 -11.24
CA TRP A 20 -3.94 13.85 -10.89
C TRP A 20 -4.37 14.15 -9.44
N ILE A 21 -3.46 14.04 -8.46
CA ILE A 21 -3.78 14.39 -7.06
C ILE A 21 -4.23 15.85 -6.95
N ALA A 22 -3.49 16.78 -7.58
CA ALA A 22 -3.82 18.20 -7.55
C ALA A 22 -5.20 18.49 -8.17
N GLU A 23 -5.59 17.76 -9.19
CA GLU A 23 -6.91 17.85 -9.82
C GLU A 23 -8.00 17.32 -8.89
N GLN A 24 -7.82 16.14 -8.28
CA GLN A 24 -8.78 15.60 -7.32
C GLN A 24 -9.04 16.60 -6.18
N LEU A 25 -7.98 17.18 -5.62
CA LEU A 25 -8.09 18.17 -4.55
C LEU A 25 -8.81 19.46 -5.00
N ARG A 26 -8.51 19.96 -6.21
CA ARG A 26 -9.20 21.11 -6.79
C ARG A 26 -10.68 20.86 -7.03
N ASN A 27 -11.04 19.64 -7.37
CA ASN A 27 -12.42 19.20 -7.57
C ASN A 27 -13.16 18.89 -6.24
N GLY A 28 -12.50 19.06 -5.09
CA GLY A 28 -13.08 18.81 -3.77
C GLY A 28 -13.29 17.34 -3.45
N VAL A 29 -12.59 16.42 -4.14
CA VAL A 29 -12.64 14.98 -3.84
C VAL A 29 -12.06 14.74 -2.46
N GLY A 30 -12.78 13.99 -1.62
CA GLY A 30 -12.32 13.63 -0.28
C GLY A 30 -11.01 12.84 -0.28
N TYR A 31 -10.15 13.10 0.69
CA TYR A 31 -8.86 12.42 0.78
C TYR A 31 -8.99 10.90 0.95
N ASP A 32 -10.07 10.45 1.60
CA ASP A 32 -10.44 9.03 1.73
C ASP A 32 -10.72 8.39 0.36
N GLN A 33 -11.42 9.10 -0.53
CA GLN A 33 -11.68 8.64 -1.89
C GLN A 33 -10.38 8.60 -2.71
N ILE A 34 -9.54 9.64 -2.61
CA ILE A 34 -8.23 9.68 -3.27
C ILE A 34 -7.36 8.49 -2.81
N ALA A 35 -7.29 8.24 -1.50
CA ALA A 35 -6.54 7.11 -0.95
C ALA A 35 -7.07 5.77 -1.44
N LYS A 36 -8.39 5.59 -1.49
CA LYS A 36 -9.04 4.39 -2.02
C LYS A 36 -8.66 4.16 -3.48
N GLU A 37 -8.74 5.19 -4.32
CA GLU A 37 -8.37 5.10 -5.73
C GLU A 37 -6.90 4.73 -5.92
N ILE A 38 -6.00 5.29 -5.12
CA ILE A 38 -4.57 4.94 -5.13
C ILE A 38 -4.35 3.48 -4.75
N ILE A 39 -4.94 3.04 -3.62
CA ILE A 39 -4.71 1.69 -3.08
C ILE A 39 -5.29 0.61 -3.99
N THR A 40 -6.43 0.86 -4.63
CA THR A 40 -7.09 -0.13 -5.48
C THR A 40 -6.70 -0.03 -6.97
N ALA A 41 -5.86 0.94 -7.33
CA ALA A 41 -5.49 1.20 -8.72
C ALA A 41 -4.88 -0.02 -9.41
N THR A 42 -5.26 -0.21 -10.66
CA THR A 42 -4.67 -1.17 -11.62
C THR A 42 -4.65 -0.52 -13.00
N GLY A 43 -3.86 -1.05 -13.91
CA GLY A 43 -3.78 -0.58 -15.28
C GLY A 43 -2.41 -0.06 -15.67
N ASP A 44 -2.34 0.50 -16.87
CA ASP A 44 -1.14 1.09 -17.44
C ASP A 44 -0.82 2.42 -16.72
N THR A 45 0.35 2.51 -16.11
CA THR A 45 0.78 3.68 -15.33
C THR A 45 0.93 4.97 -16.17
N THR A 46 0.99 4.85 -17.49
CA THR A 46 0.99 6.01 -18.40
C THR A 46 -0.42 6.57 -18.66
N LYS A 47 -1.47 5.80 -18.33
CA LYS A 47 -2.88 6.15 -18.55
C LYS A 47 -3.67 6.27 -17.26
N VAL A 48 -3.31 5.48 -16.26
CA VAL A 48 -3.97 5.40 -14.96
C VAL A 48 -3.00 5.96 -13.92
N ALA A 49 -3.02 7.27 -13.75
CA ALA A 49 -2.09 7.97 -12.86
C ALA A 49 -1.99 7.38 -11.44
N PRO A 50 -3.09 7.02 -10.72
CA PRO A 50 -2.98 6.42 -9.39
C PRO A 50 -2.24 5.06 -9.37
N ALA A 51 -2.19 4.32 -10.48
CA ALA A 51 -1.44 3.07 -10.55
C ALA A 51 0.09 3.28 -10.46
N THR A 52 0.57 4.50 -10.73
CA THR A 52 1.98 4.90 -10.58
C THR A 52 2.48 4.71 -9.15
N PHE A 53 1.60 4.75 -8.16
CA PHE A 53 1.92 4.46 -6.75
C PHE A 53 2.66 3.13 -6.56
N TYR A 54 2.37 2.13 -7.39
CA TYR A 54 2.96 0.79 -7.27
C TYR A 54 4.30 0.61 -7.97
N ILE A 55 4.71 1.53 -8.82
CA ILE A 55 6.07 1.54 -9.39
C ILE A 55 7.03 2.44 -8.60
N ALA A 56 6.53 3.22 -7.63
CA ALA A 56 7.35 4.05 -6.76
C ALA A 56 8.22 3.24 -5.81
N MET A 57 7.78 2.03 -5.45
CA MET A 57 8.46 1.14 -4.52
C MET A 57 8.93 -0.14 -5.21
N GLU A 58 10.14 -0.59 -4.84
CA GLU A 58 10.82 -1.71 -5.52
C GLU A 58 10.15 -3.05 -5.28
N ASP A 59 9.64 -3.24 -4.08
CA ASP A 59 9.08 -4.52 -3.64
C ASP A 59 7.88 -4.35 -2.70
N PRO A 60 7.15 -5.44 -2.37
CA PRO A 60 5.98 -5.39 -1.49
C PRO A 60 6.27 -4.95 -0.06
N GLN A 61 7.49 -5.17 0.47
CA GLN A 61 7.84 -4.76 1.84
C GLN A 61 8.02 -3.24 1.89
N LEU A 62 8.78 -2.67 0.96
CA LEU A 62 8.91 -1.22 0.82
C LEU A 62 7.56 -0.56 0.53
N GLN A 63 6.69 -1.21 -0.26
CA GLN A 63 5.33 -0.73 -0.49
C GLN A 63 4.53 -0.69 0.81
N THR A 64 4.67 -1.70 1.67
CA THR A 64 4.01 -1.75 2.99
C THR A 64 4.51 -0.62 3.88
N GLU A 65 5.84 -0.46 4.01
CA GLU A 65 6.45 0.61 4.79
C GLU A 65 5.96 1.98 4.33
N PHE A 66 6.01 2.24 3.04
CA PHE A 66 5.58 3.52 2.45
C PHE A 66 4.07 3.77 2.64
N THR A 67 3.24 2.76 2.39
CA THR A 67 1.78 2.88 2.54
C THR A 67 1.38 3.18 3.98
N THR A 68 1.97 2.48 4.95
CA THR A 68 1.66 2.70 6.38
C THR A 68 2.19 4.05 6.86
N GLU A 69 3.33 4.51 6.40
CA GLU A 69 3.84 5.83 6.73
C GLU A 69 2.98 6.95 6.10
N VAL A 70 2.57 6.80 4.85
CA VAL A 70 1.76 7.81 4.13
C VAL A 70 0.35 7.90 4.68
N PHE A 71 -0.35 6.77 4.80
CA PHE A 71 -1.78 6.76 5.09
C PHE A 71 -2.13 6.49 6.55
N MET A 72 -1.24 5.87 7.32
CA MET A 72 -1.49 5.59 8.73
C MET A 72 -0.61 6.42 9.67
N GLY A 73 0.41 7.12 9.14
CA GLY A 73 1.38 7.83 9.97
C GLY A 73 2.20 6.90 10.87
N SER A 74 2.22 5.60 10.58
CA SER A 74 2.90 4.55 11.34
C SER A 74 4.12 4.03 10.59
N ARG A 75 5.26 3.96 11.27
CA ARG A 75 6.49 3.38 10.73
C ARG A 75 6.58 1.91 11.09
N MET A 76 5.98 1.04 10.27
CA MET A 76 5.94 -0.39 10.56
C MET A 76 7.21 -1.16 10.21
N LYS A 77 8.28 -0.49 9.76
CA LYS A 77 9.55 -1.14 9.34
C LYS A 77 10.11 -2.11 10.39
N CYS A 78 10.07 -1.76 11.69
CA CYS A 78 10.55 -2.63 12.75
C CYS A 78 9.78 -3.95 12.81
N ALA A 79 8.49 -3.94 12.46
CA ALA A 79 7.63 -5.12 12.44
C ALA A 79 7.99 -6.12 11.32
N ASN A 80 8.90 -5.77 10.42
CA ASN A 80 9.45 -6.70 9.42
C ASN A 80 10.25 -7.85 10.08
N CYS A 81 11.05 -7.54 11.12
CA CYS A 81 11.97 -8.51 11.73
C CYS A 81 11.51 -9.02 13.10
N HIS A 82 10.76 -8.23 13.85
CA HIS A 82 10.24 -8.56 15.19
C HIS A 82 9.00 -7.70 15.47
N ASN A 83 8.20 -8.06 16.45
CA ASN A 83 7.09 -7.21 16.88
C ASN A 83 7.60 -5.81 17.22
N HIS A 84 6.85 -4.77 16.83
CA HIS A 84 7.29 -3.39 16.98
C HIS A 84 7.55 -3.05 18.46
N PRO A 85 8.73 -2.52 18.83
CA PRO A 85 9.11 -2.37 20.24
C PRO A 85 8.36 -1.26 20.98
N LEU A 86 7.82 -0.28 20.26
CA LEU A 86 7.17 0.92 20.82
C LEU A 86 5.73 1.12 20.32
N ASP A 87 5.22 0.19 19.50
CA ASP A 87 3.88 0.27 18.92
C ASP A 87 3.26 -1.14 18.93
N LYS A 88 1.96 -1.24 18.69
CA LYS A 88 1.19 -2.49 18.75
C LYS A 88 1.40 -3.44 17.56
N TRP A 89 2.13 -3.03 16.54
CA TRP A 89 2.25 -3.77 15.28
C TRP A 89 3.09 -5.04 15.45
N THR A 90 2.53 -6.14 15.00
CA THR A 90 3.18 -7.46 14.99
C THR A 90 3.83 -7.75 13.64
N GLN A 91 4.68 -8.78 13.59
CA GLN A 91 5.19 -9.30 12.33
C GLN A 91 4.06 -9.77 11.39
N ASP A 92 3.01 -10.38 11.95
CA ASP A 92 1.83 -10.78 11.18
C ASP A 92 1.12 -9.59 10.54
N ASP A 93 1.06 -8.43 11.21
CA ASP A 93 0.47 -7.21 10.67
C ASP A 93 1.28 -6.71 9.47
N PHE A 94 2.61 -6.68 9.59
CA PHE A 94 3.50 -6.25 8.52
C PHE A 94 3.46 -7.22 7.33
N HIS A 95 3.72 -8.51 7.57
CA HIS A 95 3.79 -9.49 6.50
C HIS A 95 2.42 -9.80 5.90
N GLY A 96 1.34 -9.70 6.67
CA GLY A 96 -0.01 -9.83 6.17
C GLY A 96 -0.40 -8.71 5.22
N LEU A 97 -0.05 -7.46 5.52
CA LEU A 97 -0.23 -6.34 4.58
C LEU A 97 0.71 -6.46 3.37
N THR A 98 1.95 -6.92 3.60
CA THR A 98 2.89 -7.20 2.52
C THR A 98 2.35 -8.29 1.57
N ALA A 99 1.66 -9.30 2.09
CA ALA A 99 1.02 -10.34 1.28
C ALA A 99 -0.10 -9.78 0.38
N ILE A 100 -0.82 -8.74 0.83
CA ILE A 100 -1.79 -8.03 -0.01
C ILE A 100 -1.08 -7.37 -1.20
N PHE A 101 -0.01 -6.63 -0.97
CA PHE A 101 0.73 -5.94 -2.03
C PHE A 101 1.57 -6.88 -2.91
N ALA A 102 1.96 -8.05 -2.40
CA ALA A 102 2.65 -9.07 -3.18
C ALA A 102 1.79 -9.65 -4.32
N LYS A 103 0.46 -9.49 -4.25
CA LYS A 103 -0.49 -9.87 -5.31
C LYS A 103 -0.48 -8.97 -6.53
N LEU A 104 0.46 -8.05 -6.64
CA LEU A 104 0.55 -7.13 -7.77
C LEU A 104 1.82 -7.33 -8.59
N THR A 105 1.71 -7.17 -9.91
CA THR A 105 2.88 -6.95 -10.76
C THR A 105 3.38 -5.52 -10.53
N ARG A 106 4.71 -5.32 -10.63
CA ARG A 106 5.34 -3.99 -10.56
C ARG A 106 6.03 -3.65 -11.88
N GLN A 107 5.24 -3.70 -12.93
CA GLN A 107 5.64 -3.36 -14.30
C GLN A 107 4.88 -2.11 -14.75
N GLN A 108 5.06 -1.68 -15.97
CA GLN A 108 4.29 -0.56 -16.55
C GLN A 108 2.78 -0.78 -16.42
N VAL A 109 2.32 -2.02 -16.53
CA VAL A 109 0.92 -2.37 -16.30
C VAL A 109 0.79 -3.06 -14.94
N ILE A 110 0.15 -2.37 -14.01
CA ILE A 110 -0.19 -2.93 -12.69
C ILE A 110 -1.42 -3.84 -12.83
N LYS A 111 -1.26 -5.09 -12.48
CA LYS A 111 -2.34 -6.08 -12.51
C LYS A 111 -2.18 -7.09 -11.39
N LEU A 112 -3.26 -7.79 -11.05
CA LEU A 112 -3.23 -8.89 -10.09
C LEU A 112 -2.34 -10.03 -10.60
N ASN A 113 -1.49 -10.51 -9.70
CA ASN A 113 -0.67 -11.70 -9.88
C ASN A 113 -1.10 -12.76 -8.85
N PRO A 114 -1.89 -13.76 -9.23
CA PRO A 114 -2.35 -14.79 -8.30
C PRO A 114 -1.22 -15.58 -7.62
N LEU A 115 -0.06 -15.67 -8.28
CA LEU A 115 1.12 -16.39 -7.78
C LEU A 115 1.99 -15.53 -6.85
N GLY A 116 1.76 -14.22 -6.79
CA GLY A 116 2.49 -13.31 -5.92
C GLY A 116 2.27 -13.68 -4.45
N ARG A 117 3.36 -13.72 -3.67
CA ARG A 117 3.35 -14.06 -2.25
C ARG A 117 4.49 -13.37 -1.51
N ALA A 118 4.27 -13.03 -0.25
CA ALA A 118 5.30 -12.67 0.69
C ALA A 118 5.62 -13.87 1.57
N ILE A 119 6.88 -14.05 1.96
CA ILE A 119 7.28 -15.13 2.87
C ILE A 119 7.38 -14.54 4.27
N HIS A 120 6.73 -15.21 5.24
CA HIS A 120 6.83 -14.82 6.63
C HIS A 120 8.16 -15.34 7.23
N PRO A 121 9.01 -14.47 7.81
CA PRO A 121 10.37 -14.85 8.18
C PRO A 121 10.44 -15.93 9.27
N ASN A 122 9.47 -15.97 10.18
CA ASN A 122 9.47 -16.93 11.30
C ASN A 122 9.00 -18.33 10.90
N THR A 123 8.11 -18.42 9.90
CA THR A 123 7.53 -19.71 9.48
C THR A 123 8.19 -20.25 8.23
N GLY A 124 8.79 -19.37 7.41
CA GLY A 124 9.30 -19.72 6.07
C GLY A 124 8.19 -19.99 5.06
N GLU A 125 6.92 -19.81 5.43
CA GLU A 125 5.74 -20.04 4.59
C GLU A 125 5.19 -18.75 3.99
N ALA A 126 4.26 -18.89 3.03
CA ALA A 126 3.56 -17.74 2.46
C ALA A 126 2.69 -17.08 3.54
N ALA A 127 2.92 -15.80 3.79
CA ALA A 127 2.12 -15.02 4.72
C ALA A 127 0.66 -14.93 4.23
N GLN A 128 -0.28 -15.17 5.13
CA GLN A 128 -1.70 -14.94 4.89
C GLN A 128 -1.99 -13.43 4.89
N MET A 129 -2.86 -12.96 4.00
CA MET A 129 -3.25 -11.54 3.95
C MET A 129 -3.92 -11.12 5.25
N LYS A 130 -3.49 -9.96 5.78
CA LYS A 130 -4.03 -9.39 7.01
C LYS A 130 -4.09 -7.86 6.92
N ILE A 131 -5.17 -7.29 7.40
CA ILE A 131 -5.25 -5.85 7.64
C ILE A 131 -4.63 -5.57 9.01
N PRO A 132 -3.72 -4.58 9.14
CA PRO A 132 -3.02 -4.34 10.39
C PRO A 132 -3.96 -4.13 11.59
N GLY A 133 -3.75 -4.90 12.64
CA GLY A 133 -4.57 -4.87 13.86
C GLY A 133 -5.90 -5.63 13.76
N GLU A 134 -6.25 -6.19 12.61
CA GLU A 134 -7.48 -6.94 12.39
C GLU A 134 -7.21 -8.46 12.29
N ALA A 135 -8.26 -9.24 12.08
CA ALA A 135 -8.13 -10.65 11.77
C ALA A 135 -7.53 -10.88 10.36
N PHE A 136 -7.01 -12.06 10.14
CA PHE A 136 -6.57 -12.48 8.81
C PHE A 136 -7.74 -12.50 7.82
N LEU A 137 -7.48 -12.09 6.59
CA LEU A 137 -8.47 -12.18 5.52
C LEU A 137 -8.73 -13.66 5.15
N PRO A 138 -9.94 -13.99 4.66
CA PRO A 138 -10.24 -15.34 4.19
C PRO A 138 -9.20 -15.82 3.17
N ALA A 139 -8.79 -17.08 3.25
CA ALA A 139 -7.79 -17.68 2.36
C ALA A 139 -8.19 -17.60 0.86
N ALA A 140 -9.48 -17.55 0.55
CA ALA A 140 -10.00 -17.38 -0.80
C ALA A 140 -9.89 -15.95 -1.35
N THR A 141 -9.43 -14.97 -0.54
CA THR A 141 -9.29 -13.57 -0.95
C THR A 141 -8.26 -13.46 -2.07
N LYS A 142 -8.68 -12.97 -3.22
CA LYS A 142 -7.79 -12.76 -4.38
C LYS A 142 -7.08 -11.41 -4.33
N ASP A 143 -7.78 -10.38 -3.90
CA ASP A 143 -7.28 -9.02 -3.75
C ASP A 143 -7.73 -8.43 -2.40
N GLY A 144 -6.80 -8.25 -1.49
CA GLY A 144 -7.07 -7.68 -0.16
C GLY A 144 -7.07 -6.15 -0.12
N ARG A 145 -6.75 -5.47 -1.21
CA ARG A 145 -6.59 -4.01 -1.26
C ARG A 145 -7.90 -3.26 -1.03
N GLU A 146 -9.02 -3.79 -1.55
CA GLU A 146 -10.33 -3.18 -1.30
C GLU A 146 -10.71 -3.24 0.18
N ALA A 147 -10.47 -4.39 0.83
CA ALA A 147 -10.71 -4.54 2.26
C ALA A 147 -9.83 -3.60 3.06
N PHE A 148 -8.54 -3.48 2.71
CA PHE A 148 -7.61 -2.55 3.34
C PHE A 148 -8.03 -1.09 3.14
N ALA A 149 -8.39 -0.68 1.91
CA ALA A 149 -8.83 0.68 1.62
C ALA A 149 -10.13 1.05 2.36
N LYS A 150 -11.08 0.11 2.43
CA LYS A 150 -12.32 0.28 3.20
C LYS A 150 -12.05 0.46 4.68
N TRP A 151 -11.20 -0.38 5.27
CA TRP A 151 -10.81 -0.26 6.67
C TRP A 151 -10.10 1.06 6.94
N LEU A 152 -9.16 1.44 6.06
CA LEU A 152 -8.39 2.68 6.21
C LEU A 152 -9.30 3.92 6.21
N ALA A 153 -10.27 3.98 5.29
CA ALA A 153 -11.20 5.09 5.15
C ALA A 153 -12.42 5.02 6.08
N ALA A 154 -12.51 4.01 6.96
CA ALA A 154 -13.60 3.90 7.91
C ALA A 154 -13.58 5.08 8.90
N ARG A 155 -14.76 5.57 9.29
CA ARG A 155 -14.89 6.75 10.17
C ARG A 155 -14.27 6.55 11.55
N ASP A 156 -14.26 5.31 12.02
CA ASP A 156 -13.69 4.88 13.30
C ASP A 156 -12.22 4.48 13.20
N ASN A 157 -11.63 4.53 12.00
CA ASN A 157 -10.20 4.27 11.83
C ASN A 157 -9.37 5.35 12.53
N PRO A 158 -8.53 4.98 13.54
CA PRO A 158 -7.85 5.98 14.35
C PRO A 158 -6.59 6.56 13.68
N TYR A 159 -6.15 6.02 12.53
CA TYR A 159 -4.87 6.37 11.91
C TYR A 159 -5.00 7.37 10.78
N PHE A 160 -5.90 7.12 9.84
CA PHE A 160 -5.96 7.82 8.57
C PHE A 160 -6.15 9.34 8.72
N ALA A 161 -7.17 9.76 9.47
CA ALA A 161 -7.44 11.18 9.69
C ALA A 161 -6.29 11.86 10.46
N LYS A 162 -5.72 11.18 11.47
CA LYS A 162 -4.57 11.70 12.24
C LYS A 162 -3.33 11.86 11.38
N ALA A 163 -3.06 10.91 10.46
CA ALA A 163 -1.91 10.96 9.58
C ALA A 163 -1.93 12.21 8.70
N ILE A 164 -3.06 12.49 8.05
CA ILE A 164 -3.18 13.66 7.17
C ILE A 164 -3.17 14.97 7.96
N VAL A 165 -3.87 15.06 9.08
CA VAL A 165 -3.89 16.25 9.93
C VAL A 165 -2.49 16.58 10.45
N ASN A 166 -1.75 15.58 10.97
CA ASN A 166 -0.38 15.78 11.44
C ASN A 166 0.58 16.24 10.32
N ARG A 167 0.36 15.77 9.09
CA ARG A 167 1.18 16.17 7.94
C ARG A 167 0.92 17.61 7.56
N LEU A 168 -0.36 18.01 7.48
CA LEU A 168 -0.74 19.40 7.18
C LEU A 168 -0.33 20.39 8.29
N TRP A 169 -0.33 19.94 9.55
CA TRP A 169 0.08 20.78 10.68
C TRP A 169 1.58 21.06 10.70
N LYS A 170 2.40 20.18 10.14
CA LYS A 170 3.88 20.30 10.13
C LYS A 170 4.43 20.91 8.85
N SER A 171 3.60 21.12 7.83
CA SER A 171 3.97 21.79 6.57
C SER A 171 3.85 23.31 6.70
#